data_7a500bfcd5472554717e787498d00e52
#
_entry.id   7a500bfcd5472554717e787498d00e52
#
_cell.length_a   1.000
_cell.length_b   1.000
_cell.length_c   1.000
_cell.angle_alpha   90.00
_cell.angle_beta   90.00
_cell.angle_gamma   90.00
#
_symmetry.space_group_name_H-M   'P 1'
#
loop_
_entity.id
_entity.type
_entity.pdbx_description
1 polymer ?
#
loop_
_entity_poly.entity_id
_entity_poly.type
_entity_poly.pdbx_seq_one_letter_code
_entity_poly.pdbx_strand_id
1 'polypeptide(L)'
;MSLGEVMARPDIWRGDRFATAALSTVASGFTGLDTALPGGGWPRGALTELLLDGCGLGELSLLMPALVRIKAMDGWSVLIAPPHPLHAPAWAAAGVDLARLAVVSPVAPRDALWAAEQALNSGAPQAVFCWAGAADARQLRRLQVAAAAGNALAFLFRPARAAGQSSVAPLRLQISAGEQGTLSVHILKRRGPPLAQPLSITLLRPVRWKNHNLFEAKRSLAEAALSAAADARRRAASHEAHQAG
;
A
#
# COMPACT_ATOMS: atom_id res chain seq x y z
N MET A 1 0.91 -13.24 -45.15
CA MET A 1 1.40 -13.04 -43.77
C MET A 1 1.44 -14.39 -43.10
N SER A 2 2.61 -14.88 -42.72
CA SER A 2 2.76 -16.17 -42.03
C SER A 2 2.36 -16.05 -40.56
N LEU A 3 1.98 -17.19 -39.93
CA LEU A 3 1.70 -17.22 -38.49
C LEU A 3 2.92 -16.70 -37.69
N GLY A 4 4.14 -16.96 -38.15
CA GLY A 4 5.37 -16.47 -37.53
C GLY A 4 5.49 -14.94 -37.57
N GLU A 5 5.11 -14.29 -38.68
CA GLU A 5 5.10 -12.82 -38.80
C GLU A 5 4.01 -12.20 -37.89
N VAL A 6 2.85 -12.84 -37.80
CA VAL A 6 1.78 -12.40 -36.87
C VAL A 6 2.23 -12.53 -35.43
N MET A 7 2.91 -13.63 -35.07
CA MET A 7 3.37 -13.89 -33.71
C MET A 7 4.59 -13.04 -33.29
N ALA A 8 5.30 -12.41 -34.23
CA ALA A 8 6.40 -11.51 -33.97
C ALA A 8 5.96 -10.05 -33.67
N ARG A 9 4.68 -9.75 -33.85
CA ARG A 9 4.14 -8.41 -33.60
C ARG A 9 4.14 -8.07 -32.13
N PRO A 10 4.56 -6.85 -31.72
CA PRO A 10 4.64 -6.45 -30.31
C PRO A 10 3.26 -6.26 -29.65
N ASP A 11 2.18 -6.12 -30.46
CA ASP A 11 0.80 -6.00 -30.00
C ASP A 11 0.12 -7.35 -29.77
N ILE A 12 0.75 -8.48 -30.19
CA ILE A 12 0.26 -9.84 -29.99
C ILE A 12 0.96 -10.50 -28.83
N TRP A 13 0.19 -10.80 -27.80
CA TRP A 13 0.69 -11.50 -26.62
C TRP A 13 0.43 -13.01 -26.72
N ARG A 14 1.46 -13.80 -26.40
CA ARG A 14 1.36 -15.25 -26.25
C ARG A 14 1.08 -15.60 -24.79
N GLY A 15 0.05 -16.40 -24.53
CA GLY A 15 -0.34 -16.80 -23.18
C GLY A 15 0.70 -17.60 -22.39
N ASP A 16 1.72 -18.13 -23.09
CA ASP A 16 2.83 -18.90 -22.50
C ASP A 16 4.02 -18.02 -22.07
N ARG A 17 4.00 -16.71 -22.34
CA ARG A 17 5.08 -15.76 -22.01
C ARG A 17 4.54 -14.52 -21.30
N PHE A 18 5.41 -13.86 -20.56
CA PHE A 18 5.10 -12.52 -20.06
C PHE A 18 4.92 -11.57 -21.26
N ALA A 19 3.92 -10.69 -21.19
CA ALA A 19 3.74 -9.67 -22.20
C ALA A 19 5.02 -8.83 -22.30
N THR A 20 5.60 -8.72 -23.50
CA THR A 20 6.84 -7.96 -23.76
C THR A 20 6.64 -6.45 -23.76
N ALA A 21 5.39 -5.96 -23.73
CA ALA A 21 5.13 -4.53 -23.53
C ALA A 21 5.72 -4.11 -22.18
N ALA A 22 6.58 -3.10 -22.21
CA ALA A 22 7.20 -2.54 -21.00
C ALA A 22 6.10 -2.10 -20.02
N LEU A 23 5.86 -2.92 -19.00
CA LEU A 23 4.94 -2.56 -17.92
C LEU A 23 5.68 -1.57 -17.02
N SER A 24 5.07 -0.42 -16.76
CA SER A 24 5.56 0.47 -15.71
C SER A 24 5.34 -0.23 -14.37
N THR A 25 6.42 -0.54 -13.67
CA THR A 25 6.38 -1.26 -12.40
C THR A 25 7.27 -0.61 -11.35
N VAL A 26 6.99 -0.91 -10.08
CA VAL A 26 7.86 -0.58 -8.95
C VAL A 26 8.30 -1.89 -8.32
N ALA A 27 9.61 -2.13 -8.23
CA ALA A 27 10.14 -3.34 -7.63
C ALA A 27 9.57 -3.55 -6.22
N SER A 28 9.18 -4.79 -5.92
CA SER A 28 8.62 -5.14 -4.59
C SER A 28 9.68 -5.10 -3.49
N GLY A 29 10.96 -5.25 -3.85
CA GLY A 29 12.08 -5.39 -2.94
C GLY A 29 12.36 -6.85 -2.52
N PHE A 30 11.60 -7.80 -3.07
CA PHE A 30 11.76 -9.22 -2.85
C PHE A 30 12.02 -9.91 -4.19
N THR A 31 13.25 -10.35 -4.41
CA THR A 31 13.68 -10.92 -5.71
C THR A 31 12.78 -12.06 -6.19
N GLY A 32 12.36 -12.96 -5.30
CA GLY A 32 11.46 -14.06 -5.67
C GLY A 32 10.09 -13.57 -6.13
N LEU A 33 9.56 -12.51 -5.51
CA LEU A 33 8.31 -11.92 -5.92
C LEU A 33 8.46 -11.12 -7.22
N ASP A 34 9.53 -10.33 -7.35
CA ASP A 34 9.80 -9.55 -8.57
C ASP A 34 9.94 -10.46 -9.79
N THR A 35 10.62 -11.59 -9.66
CA THR A 35 10.71 -12.61 -10.73
C THR A 35 9.34 -13.19 -11.13
N ALA A 36 8.45 -13.31 -10.16
CA ALA A 36 7.11 -13.86 -10.38
C ALA A 36 6.12 -12.82 -10.90
N LEU A 37 6.35 -11.52 -10.67
CA LEU A 37 5.47 -10.45 -11.11
C LEU A 37 5.76 -10.03 -12.56
N PRO A 38 4.73 -9.80 -13.38
CA PRO A 38 4.90 -9.29 -14.73
C PRO A 38 5.59 -7.92 -14.73
N GLY A 39 6.69 -7.79 -15.46
CA GLY A 39 7.47 -6.55 -15.49
C GLY A 39 8.43 -6.36 -14.31
N GLY A 40 8.60 -7.36 -13.44
CA GLY A 40 9.60 -7.34 -12.37
C GLY A 40 9.21 -6.51 -11.14
N GLY A 41 7.92 -6.33 -10.88
CA GLY A 41 7.47 -5.57 -9.71
C GLY A 41 5.97 -5.29 -9.69
N TRP A 42 5.54 -4.45 -8.74
CA TRP A 42 4.15 -4.02 -8.62
C TRP A 42 3.74 -3.17 -9.82
N PRO A 43 2.63 -3.51 -10.52
CA PRO A 43 2.20 -2.78 -11.71
C PRO A 43 1.67 -1.39 -11.35
N ARG A 44 2.12 -0.38 -12.04
CA ARG A 44 1.53 0.97 -12.03
C ARG A 44 0.35 1.04 -12.98
N GLY A 45 -0.60 1.91 -12.69
CA GLY A 45 -1.79 2.06 -13.51
C GLY A 45 -2.69 0.82 -13.51
N ALA A 46 -2.56 -0.05 -12.51
CA ALA A 46 -3.33 -1.27 -12.40
C ALA A 46 -3.73 -1.58 -10.96
N LEU A 47 -4.94 -2.10 -10.80
CA LEU A 47 -5.44 -2.55 -9.51
C LEU A 47 -4.78 -3.88 -9.12
N THR A 48 -4.18 -3.93 -7.95
CA THR A 48 -3.68 -5.14 -7.32
C THR A 48 -4.58 -5.50 -6.13
N GLU A 49 -5.24 -6.65 -6.16
CA GLU A 49 -5.98 -7.16 -5.02
C GLU A 49 -5.06 -8.02 -4.13
N LEU A 50 -5.04 -7.69 -2.85
CA LEU A 50 -4.38 -8.47 -1.80
C LEU A 50 -5.45 -9.11 -0.92
N LEU A 51 -5.57 -10.42 -1.02
CA LEU A 51 -6.60 -11.21 -0.36
C LEU A 51 -6.00 -11.84 0.90
N LEU A 52 -6.47 -11.38 2.07
CA LEU A 52 -5.85 -11.69 3.36
C LEU A 52 -6.63 -12.75 4.11
N ASP A 53 -5.94 -13.73 4.66
CA ASP A 53 -6.50 -14.76 5.56
C ASP A 53 -6.69 -14.25 7.00
N GLY A 54 -6.34 -13.00 7.28
CA GLY A 54 -6.45 -12.35 8.58
C GLY A 54 -5.82 -10.97 8.55
N CYS A 55 -5.78 -10.32 9.72
CA CYS A 55 -5.11 -9.03 9.90
C CYS A 55 -3.74 -9.23 10.57
N GLY A 56 -2.78 -8.34 10.26
CA GLY A 56 -1.48 -8.34 10.94
C GLY A 56 -0.54 -9.46 10.50
N LEU A 57 -0.74 -10.01 9.31
CA LEU A 57 0.13 -11.05 8.74
C LEU A 57 1.52 -10.49 8.38
N GLY A 58 1.66 -9.17 8.26
CA GLY A 58 2.85 -8.50 7.75
C GLY A 58 2.68 -8.04 6.30
N GLU A 59 1.44 -7.99 5.82
CA GLU A 59 1.07 -7.54 4.47
C GLU A 59 1.60 -6.14 4.15
N LEU A 60 1.63 -5.25 5.14
CA LEU A 60 2.24 -3.92 4.99
C LEU A 60 3.76 -3.99 4.84
N SER A 61 4.42 -4.92 5.55
CA SER A 61 5.87 -5.12 5.41
C SER A 61 6.25 -5.61 4.01
N LEU A 62 5.36 -6.33 3.33
CA LEU A 62 5.52 -6.73 1.93
C LEU A 62 5.54 -5.52 0.99
N LEU A 63 4.85 -4.44 1.35
CA LEU A 63 4.70 -3.24 0.52
C LEU A 63 5.67 -2.11 0.92
N MET A 64 6.31 -2.21 2.09
CA MET A 64 7.24 -1.19 2.59
C MET A 64 8.35 -0.82 1.60
N PRO A 65 9.04 -1.77 0.93
CA PRO A 65 10.11 -1.39 0.00
C PRO A 65 9.59 -0.56 -1.18
N ALA A 66 8.36 -0.83 -1.65
CA ALA A 66 7.73 -0.05 -2.70
C ALA A 66 7.40 1.38 -2.21
N LEU A 67 6.89 1.52 -0.99
CA LEU A 67 6.62 2.83 -0.36
C LEU A 67 7.87 3.68 -0.23
N VAL A 68 8.99 3.07 0.18
CA VAL A 68 10.28 3.77 0.26
C VAL A 68 10.75 4.26 -1.11
N ARG A 69 10.52 3.47 -2.18
CA ARG A 69 10.85 3.88 -3.56
C ARG A 69 9.99 5.04 -4.06
N ILE A 70 8.74 5.10 -3.64
CA ILE A 70 7.82 6.21 -3.97
C ILE A 70 8.31 7.52 -3.36
N LYS A 71 8.90 7.50 -2.16
CA LYS A 71 9.57 8.67 -1.57
C LYS A 71 10.61 9.27 -2.53
N ALA A 72 11.44 8.43 -3.16
CA ALA A 72 12.44 8.88 -4.12
C ALA A 72 11.85 9.55 -5.37
N MET A 73 10.55 9.34 -5.63
CA MET A 73 9.79 9.95 -6.73
C MET A 73 9.05 11.24 -6.31
N ASP A 74 9.28 11.73 -5.10
CA ASP A 74 8.59 12.90 -4.50
C ASP A 74 7.05 12.74 -4.45
N GLY A 75 6.57 11.51 -4.31
CA GLY A 75 5.18 11.13 -4.45
C GLY A 75 4.43 10.94 -3.14
N TRP A 76 3.14 11.25 -3.14
CA TRP A 76 2.23 10.99 -2.02
C TRP A 76 1.81 9.52 -1.98
N SER A 77 1.63 9.01 -0.75
CA SER A 77 0.96 7.74 -0.47
C SER A 77 -0.30 7.98 0.33
N VAL A 78 -1.40 7.35 -0.05
CA VAL A 78 -2.70 7.49 0.62
C VAL A 78 -3.17 6.14 1.14
N LEU A 79 -3.46 6.07 2.44
CA LEU A 79 -4.06 4.90 3.08
C LEU A 79 -5.50 5.20 3.43
N ILE A 80 -6.41 4.34 3.00
CA ILE A 80 -7.86 4.54 3.13
C ILE A 80 -8.46 3.39 3.91
N ALA A 81 -9.11 3.73 5.00
CA ALA A 81 -9.73 2.80 5.95
C ALA A 81 -8.77 1.71 6.48
N PRO A 82 -7.54 2.05 6.92
CA PRO A 82 -6.67 1.04 7.53
C PRO A 82 -7.35 0.44 8.76
N PRO A 83 -7.26 -0.90 8.97
CA PRO A 83 -7.98 -1.58 10.04
C PRO A 83 -7.46 -1.21 11.45
N HIS A 84 -6.25 -0.69 11.51
CA HIS A 84 -5.60 -0.28 12.76
C HIS A 84 -4.87 1.05 12.59
N PRO A 85 -4.71 1.83 13.67
CA PRO A 85 -3.86 3.02 13.65
C PRO A 85 -2.43 2.67 13.24
N LEU A 86 -1.83 3.52 12.42
CA LEU A 86 -0.46 3.33 11.97
C LEU A 86 0.52 3.61 13.10
N HIS A 87 1.50 2.75 13.24
CA HIS A 87 2.62 2.99 14.15
C HIS A 87 3.67 3.85 13.43
N ALA A 88 3.46 5.15 13.39
CA ALA A 88 4.28 6.11 12.66
C ALA A 88 5.80 5.96 12.91
N PRO A 89 6.30 5.71 14.15
CA PRO A 89 7.73 5.48 14.37
C PRO A 89 8.29 4.27 13.61
N ALA A 90 7.52 3.18 13.49
CA ALA A 90 7.96 2.00 12.73
C ALA A 90 8.02 2.28 11.23
N TRP A 91 7.09 3.08 10.70
CA TRP A 91 7.07 3.49 9.30
C TRP A 91 8.24 4.41 8.97
N ALA A 92 8.51 5.39 9.85
CA ALA A 92 9.68 6.25 9.70
C ALA A 92 11.00 5.45 9.74
N ALA A 93 11.12 4.50 10.68
CA ALA A 93 12.28 3.62 10.80
C ALA A 93 12.45 2.71 9.56
N ALA A 94 11.36 2.35 8.88
CA ALA A 94 11.39 1.64 7.62
C ALA A 94 11.76 2.54 6.42
N GLY A 95 11.90 3.85 6.61
CA GLY A 95 12.29 4.81 5.59
C GLY A 95 11.14 5.47 4.83
N VAL A 96 9.88 5.24 5.25
CA VAL A 96 8.71 5.90 4.67
C VAL A 96 8.69 7.38 5.04
N ASP A 97 8.35 8.23 4.08
CA ASP A 97 8.18 9.66 4.31
C ASP A 97 6.78 9.94 4.87
N LEU A 98 6.72 10.22 6.18
CA LEU A 98 5.46 10.51 6.85
C LEU A 98 4.86 11.87 6.45
N ALA A 99 5.67 12.81 5.96
CA ALA A 99 5.18 14.11 5.50
C ALA A 99 4.38 13.98 4.18
N ARG A 100 4.56 12.86 3.46
CA ARG A 100 3.86 12.53 2.22
C ARG A 100 2.95 11.30 2.36
N LEU A 101 2.53 11.01 3.58
CA LEU A 101 1.62 9.93 3.91
C LEU A 101 0.30 10.50 4.43
N ALA A 102 -0.75 10.35 3.66
CA ALA A 102 -2.10 10.71 4.09
C ALA A 102 -2.88 9.47 4.54
N VAL A 103 -3.63 9.61 5.63
CA VAL A 103 -4.55 8.57 6.14
C VAL A 103 -5.97 9.11 6.09
N VAL A 104 -6.83 8.40 5.38
CA VAL A 104 -8.24 8.72 5.24
C VAL A 104 -9.04 7.65 5.97
N SER A 105 -9.82 8.07 6.97
CA SER A 105 -10.71 7.19 7.74
C SER A 105 -12.16 7.58 7.47
N PRO A 106 -12.81 6.98 6.48
CA PRO A 106 -14.21 7.27 6.16
C PRO A 106 -15.13 6.89 7.34
N VAL A 107 -16.17 7.68 7.58
CA VAL A 107 -17.16 7.40 8.63
C VAL A 107 -17.93 6.12 8.31
N ALA A 108 -18.37 5.95 7.07
CA ALA A 108 -19.03 4.74 6.63
C ALA A 108 -18.09 3.83 5.84
N PRO A 109 -17.99 2.53 6.14
CA PRO A 109 -17.11 1.60 5.44
C PRO A 109 -17.32 1.55 3.92
N ARG A 110 -18.56 1.78 3.45
CA ARG A 110 -18.92 1.85 2.02
C ARG A 110 -18.21 2.99 1.29
N ASP A 111 -17.82 4.05 1.98
CA ASP A 111 -17.22 5.24 1.39
C ASP A 111 -15.71 5.04 1.12
N ALA A 112 -15.11 3.97 1.63
CA ALA A 112 -13.69 3.67 1.40
C ALA A 112 -13.35 3.48 -0.08
N LEU A 113 -14.18 2.75 -0.83
CA LEU A 113 -13.98 2.54 -2.27
C LEU A 113 -14.17 3.83 -3.07
N TRP A 114 -15.13 4.66 -2.68
CA TRP A 114 -15.32 5.99 -3.28
C TRP A 114 -14.12 6.89 -3.01
N ALA A 115 -13.63 6.95 -1.78
CA ALA A 115 -12.44 7.72 -1.43
C ALA A 115 -11.20 7.25 -2.21
N ALA A 116 -11.04 5.93 -2.39
CA ALA A 116 -9.95 5.36 -3.18
C ALA A 116 -10.04 5.77 -4.65
N GLU A 117 -11.24 5.74 -5.22
CA GLU A 117 -11.48 6.19 -6.59
C GLU A 117 -11.16 7.68 -6.76
N GLN A 118 -11.60 8.54 -5.84
CA GLN A 118 -11.29 9.97 -5.88
C GLN A 118 -9.79 10.23 -5.76
N ALA A 119 -9.10 9.54 -4.85
CA ALA A 119 -7.66 9.65 -4.69
C ALA A 119 -6.91 9.24 -5.98
N LEU A 120 -7.31 8.14 -6.61
CA LEU A 120 -6.71 7.67 -7.88
C LEU A 120 -6.99 8.64 -9.03
N ASN A 121 -8.22 9.13 -9.17
CA ASN A 121 -8.62 10.05 -10.23
C ASN A 121 -7.95 11.43 -10.11
N SER A 122 -7.54 11.84 -8.91
CA SER A 122 -6.82 13.10 -8.73
C SER A 122 -5.44 13.11 -9.39
N GLY A 123 -4.86 11.93 -9.65
CA GLY A 123 -3.51 11.78 -10.20
C GLY A 123 -2.37 12.23 -9.26
N ALA A 124 -2.70 12.73 -8.08
CA ALA A 124 -1.71 13.22 -7.12
C ALA A 124 -0.95 12.10 -6.38
N PRO A 125 -1.61 11.01 -5.89
CA PRO A 125 -0.90 9.94 -5.21
C PRO A 125 -0.12 9.06 -6.19
N GLN A 126 1.08 8.67 -5.79
CA GLN A 126 1.86 7.63 -6.46
C GLN A 126 1.44 6.22 -5.99
N ALA A 127 0.84 6.12 -4.80
CA ALA A 127 0.27 4.89 -4.29
C ALA A 127 -1.01 5.14 -3.48
N VAL A 128 -2.00 4.27 -3.66
CA VAL A 128 -3.24 4.23 -2.89
C VAL A 128 -3.43 2.83 -2.32
N PHE A 129 -3.64 2.76 -1.02
CA PHE A 129 -3.89 1.54 -0.26
C PHE A 129 -5.30 1.64 0.32
N CYS A 130 -6.19 0.73 -0.05
CA CYS A 130 -7.57 0.76 0.41
C CYS A 130 -7.95 -0.58 1.05
N TRP A 131 -8.51 -0.54 2.25
CA TRP A 131 -9.09 -1.72 2.91
C TRP A 131 -10.60 -1.68 2.73
N ALA A 132 -11.13 -2.71 2.05
CA ALA A 132 -12.56 -2.85 1.84
C ALA A 132 -13.00 -4.31 1.98
N GLY A 133 -13.92 -4.58 2.90
CA GLY A 133 -14.41 -5.93 3.16
C GLY A 133 -15.24 -6.52 2.01
N ALA A 134 -15.94 -5.67 1.27
CA ALA A 134 -16.75 -6.03 0.11
C ALA A 134 -16.51 -5.02 -1.02
N ALA A 135 -16.46 -5.53 -2.24
CA ALA A 135 -16.45 -4.73 -3.46
C ALA A 135 -17.16 -5.52 -4.56
N ASP A 136 -18.10 -4.90 -5.24
CA ASP A 136 -18.76 -5.48 -6.39
C ASP A 136 -17.97 -5.30 -7.70
N ALA A 137 -18.38 -5.96 -8.77
CA ALA A 137 -17.68 -5.91 -10.06
C ALA A 137 -17.63 -4.50 -10.66
N ARG A 138 -18.67 -3.69 -10.44
CA ARG A 138 -18.74 -2.30 -10.94
C ARG A 138 -17.73 -1.42 -10.19
N GLN A 139 -17.65 -1.56 -8.87
CA GLN A 139 -16.69 -0.83 -8.04
C GLN A 139 -15.25 -1.20 -8.39
N LEU A 140 -14.94 -2.49 -8.56
CA LEU A 140 -13.62 -2.95 -8.97
C LEU A 140 -13.24 -2.40 -10.35
N ARG A 141 -14.20 -2.33 -11.30
CA ARG A 141 -13.96 -1.75 -12.63
C ARG A 141 -13.66 -0.26 -12.54
N ARG A 142 -14.39 0.49 -11.71
CA ARG A 142 -14.14 1.93 -11.50
C ARG A 142 -12.76 2.17 -10.93
N LEU A 143 -12.36 1.41 -9.90
CA LEU A 143 -11.01 1.49 -9.32
C LEU A 143 -9.93 1.14 -10.33
N GLN A 144 -10.13 0.11 -11.17
CA GLN A 144 -9.17 -0.24 -12.21
C GLN A 144 -9.01 0.89 -13.24
N VAL A 145 -10.10 1.52 -13.66
CA VAL A 145 -10.08 2.65 -14.61
C VAL A 145 -9.37 3.86 -13.97
N ALA A 146 -9.69 4.18 -12.73
CA ALA A 146 -9.05 5.27 -11.99
C ALA A 146 -7.55 5.03 -11.79
N ALA A 147 -7.16 3.79 -11.46
CA ALA A 147 -5.75 3.41 -11.33
C ALA A 147 -4.99 3.60 -12.65
N ALA A 148 -5.60 3.19 -13.77
CA ALA A 148 -5.01 3.35 -15.10
C ALA A 148 -4.83 4.81 -15.47
N ALA A 149 -5.80 5.67 -15.18
CA ALA A 149 -5.73 7.10 -15.46
C ALA A 149 -4.66 7.81 -14.61
N GLY A 150 -4.58 7.50 -13.31
CA GLY A 150 -3.64 8.12 -12.38
C GLY A 150 -2.22 7.55 -12.44
N ASN A 151 -2.00 6.44 -13.16
CA ASN A 151 -0.72 5.72 -13.23
C ASN A 151 -0.09 5.46 -11.83
N ALA A 152 -0.93 5.28 -10.82
CA ALA A 152 -0.53 5.02 -9.44
C ALA A 152 -0.39 3.52 -9.17
N LEU A 153 0.32 3.15 -8.10
CA LEU A 153 0.15 1.84 -7.49
C LEU A 153 -1.20 1.83 -6.76
N ALA A 154 -2.08 0.89 -7.10
CA ALA A 154 -3.39 0.76 -6.46
C ALA A 154 -3.52 -0.60 -5.79
N PHE A 155 -3.55 -0.62 -4.46
CA PHE A 155 -3.71 -1.84 -3.66
C PHE A 155 -5.06 -1.87 -2.98
N LEU A 156 -5.80 -2.95 -3.19
CA LEU A 156 -7.07 -3.21 -2.53
C LEU A 156 -6.97 -4.45 -1.64
N PHE A 157 -7.04 -4.24 -0.34
CA PHE A 157 -7.05 -5.32 0.64
C PHE A 157 -8.47 -5.82 0.86
N ARG A 158 -8.64 -7.15 0.70
CA ARG A 158 -9.92 -7.82 0.85
C ARG A 158 -9.75 -9.12 1.64
N PRO A 159 -10.81 -9.64 2.28
CA PRO A 159 -10.75 -10.96 2.91
C PRO A 159 -10.47 -12.07 1.90
N ALA A 160 -9.76 -13.11 2.31
CA ALA A 160 -9.41 -14.27 1.47
C ALA A 160 -10.62 -14.95 0.81
N ARG A 161 -11.81 -14.91 1.44
CA ARG A 161 -13.07 -15.42 0.85
C ARG A 161 -13.41 -14.76 -0.50
N ALA A 162 -12.84 -13.61 -0.82
CA ALA A 162 -13.02 -12.97 -2.12
C ALA A 162 -12.22 -13.67 -3.25
N ALA A 163 -11.37 -14.65 -2.94
CA ALA A 163 -10.57 -15.38 -3.93
C ALA A 163 -11.42 -16.05 -5.02
N GLY A 164 -12.55 -16.64 -4.62
CA GLY A 164 -13.51 -17.28 -5.54
C GLY A 164 -14.38 -16.31 -6.34
N GLN A 165 -14.31 -14.99 -6.07
CA GLN A 165 -15.09 -14.01 -6.80
C GLN A 165 -14.37 -13.57 -8.08
N SER A 166 -15.16 -13.34 -9.16
CA SER A 166 -14.62 -12.74 -10.38
C SER A 166 -14.11 -11.31 -10.11
N SER A 167 -12.97 -10.96 -10.71
CA SER A 167 -12.38 -9.62 -10.59
C SER A 167 -11.73 -9.18 -11.88
N VAL A 168 -11.85 -7.88 -12.17
CA VAL A 168 -11.18 -7.20 -13.29
C VAL A 168 -9.74 -6.84 -12.97
N ALA A 169 -9.31 -6.91 -11.70
CA ALA A 169 -7.93 -6.62 -11.32
C ALA A 169 -6.95 -7.49 -12.10
N PRO A 170 -5.93 -6.88 -12.75
CA PRO A 170 -4.92 -7.63 -13.51
C PRO A 170 -3.99 -8.49 -12.64
N LEU A 171 -3.84 -8.12 -11.38
CA LEU A 171 -3.02 -8.83 -10.40
C LEU A 171 -3.82 -9.13 -9.14
N ARG A 172 -3.82 -10.41 -8.72
CA ARG A 172 -4.49 -10.86 -7.50
C ARG A 172 -3.59 -11.81 -6.75
N LEU A 173 -3.32 -11.49 -5.50
CA LEU A 173 -2.52 -12.31 -4.61
C LEU A 173 -3.32 -12.68 -3.38
N GLN A 174 -3.26 -13.94 -2.98
CA GLN A 174 -3.69 -14.37 -1.67
C GLN A 174 -2.48 -14.43 -0.75
N ILE A 175 -2.61 -13.86 0.44
CA ILE A 175 -1.55 -13.77 1.43
C ILE A 175 -2.02 -14.46 2.70
N SER A 176 -1.21 -15.39 3.18
CA SER A 176 -1.41 -16.11 4.43
C SER A 176 -0.11 -16.18 5.23
N ALA A 177 -0.22 -16.57 6.50
CA ALA A 177 0.97 -16.86 7.30
C ALA A 177 1.70 -18.06 6.71
N GLY A 178 3.00 -17.92 6.52
CA GLY A 178 3.90 -19.00 6.16
C GLY A 178 4.63 -19.57 7.40
N GLU A 179 5.50 -20.52 7.16
CA GLU A 179 6.31 -21.13 8.22
C GLU A 179 7.37 -20.14 8.73
N GLN A 180 7.77 -20.29 10.00
CA GLN A 180 8.87 -19.53 10.63
C GLN A 180 8.78 -18.01 10.47
N GLY A 181 7.56 -17.46 10.39
CA GLY A 181 7.35 -16.01 10.29
C GLY A 181 7.57 -15.43 8.88
N THR A 182 7.52 -16.27 7.85
CA THR A 182 7.42 -15.86 6.45
C THR A 182 5.98 -15.54 6.07
N LEU A 183 5.78 -14.94 4.90
CA LEU A 183 4.48 -14.89 4.21
C LEU A 183 4.42 -15.94 3.12
N SER A 184 3.30 -16.64 3.04
CA SER A 184 2.92 -17.42 1.87
C SER A 184 2.13 -16.53 0.92
N VAL A 185 2.64 -16.32 -0.29
CA VAL A 185 2.04 -15.46 -1.31
C VAL A 185 1.65 -16.31 -2.51
N HIS A 186 0.35 -16.52 -2.69
CA HIS A 186 -0.18 -17.26 -3.85
C HIS A 186 -0.72 -16.27 -4.89
N ILE A 187 -0.12 -16.25 -6.09
CA ILE A 187 -0.56 -15.42 -7.20
C ILE A 187 -1.74 -16.11 -7.90
N LEU A 188 -2.96 -15.67 -7.60
CA LEU A 188 -4.19 -16.21 -8.16
C LEU A 188 -4.43 -15.75 -9.60
N LYS A 189 -3.99 -14.54 -9.94
CA LYS A 189 -4.14 -13.95 -11.27
C LYS A 189 -2.99 -13.02 -11.56
N ARG A 190 -2.40 -13.13 -12.75
CA ARG A 190 -1.39 -12.21 -13.29
C ARG A 190 -1.44 -12.23 -14.82
N ARG A 191 -0.80 -11.26 -15.47
CA ARG A 191 -0.47 -11.37 -16.90
C ARG A 191 0.65 -12.39 -17.07
N GLY A 192 0.45 -13.39 -17.90
CA GLY A 192 1.41 -14.47 -18.13
C GLY A 192 0.93 -15.83 -17.59
N PRO A 193 1.80 -16.84 -17.64
CA PRO A 193 1.42 -18.19 -17.21
C PRO A 193 1.09 -18.22 -15.72
N PRO A 194 0.14 -19.06 -15.30
CA PRO A 194 -0.19 -19.21 -13.88
C PRO A 194 1.01 -19.71 -13.09
N LEU A 195 1.11 -19.29 -11.84
CA LEU A 195 2.10 -19.82 -10.90
C LEU A 195 1.49 -21.01 -10.16
N ALA A 196 2.12 -22.17 -10.28
CA ALA A 196 1.57 -23.41 -9.72
C ALA A 196 1.69 -23.49 -8.19
N GLN A 197 2.70 -22.83 -7.60
CA GLN A 197 2.97 -22.93 -6.17
C GLN A 197 3.06 -21.54 -5.54
N PRO A 198 2.65 -21.40 -4.27
CA PRO A 198 2.87 -20.19 -3.50
C PRO A 198 4.36 -19.87 -3.33
N LEU A 199 4.66 -18.58 -3.22
CA LEU A 199 5.99 -18.09 -2.88
C LEU A 199 6.11 -17.93 -1.36
N SER A 200 7.21 -18.38 -0.78
CA SER A 200 7.56 -18.07 0.60
C SER A 200 8.39 -16.80 0.63
N ILE A 201 7.89 -15.76 1.27
CA ILE A 201 8.55 -14.45 1.37
C ILE A 201 9.01 -14.21 2.80
N THR A 202 10.31 -14.12 3.00
CA THR A 202 10.88 -13.69 4.27
C THR A 202 10.75 -12.18 4.40
N LEU A 203 9.97 -11.72 5.36
CA LEU A 203 9.80 -10.29 5.60
C LEU A 203 11.05 -9.70 6.24
N LEU A 204 11.45 -8.54 5.75
CA LEU A 204 12.43 -7.70 6.43
C LEU A 204 11.76 -7.19 7.71
N ARG A 205 12.00 -7.88 8.82
CA ARG A 205 11.59 -7.35 10.13
C ARG A 205 12.51 -6.19 10.44
N PRO A 206 11.97 -5.01 10.80
CA PRO A 206 12.81 -3.95 11.34
C PRO A 206 13.61 -4.58 12.48
N VAL A 207 14.93 -4.34 12.47
CA VAL A 207 15.84 -4.78 13.54
C VAL A 207 15.14 -4.45 14.85
N ARG A 208 14.93 -5.46 15.70
CA ARG A 208 14.30 -5.31 17.02
C ARG A 208 14.70 -3.96 17.55
N TRP A 209 13.73 -3.08 17.79
CA TRP A 209 13.94 -1.91 18.60
C TRP A 209 14.61 -2.39 19.87
N LYS A 210 15.93 -2.24 19.95
CA LYS A 210 16.60 -2.26 21.22
C LYS A 210 15.90 -1.18 21.98
N ASN A 211 15.29 -1.53 23.12
CA ASN A 211 14.56 -0.66 24.03
C ASN A 211 15.38 0.62 24.31
N HIS A 212 15.41 1.54 23.36
CA HIS A 212 15.91 2.88 23.54
C HIS A 212 14.66 3.75 23.68
N ASN A 213 14.28 3.89 24.96
CA ASN A 213 13.59 5.06 25.51
C ASN A 213 12.37 5.61 24.78
N LEU A 214 11.45 4.74 24.29
CA LEU A 214 10.10 5.17 23.95
C LEU A 214 9.39 5.81 25.15
N PHE A 215 9.69 5.33 26.36
CA PHE A 215 9.22 5.93 27.60
C PHE A 215 9.85 7.31 27.85
N GLU A 216 11.14 7.49 27.58
CA GLU A 216 11.81 8.80 27.70
C GLU A 216 11.40 9.77 26.61
N ALA A 217 11.26 9.33 25.35
CA ALA A 217 10.78 10.20 24.27
C ALA A 217 9.31 10.63 24.49
N LYS A 218 8.44 9.72 24.95
CA LYS A 218 7.06 10.09 25.32
C LYS A 218 7.01 11.00 26.54
N ARG A 219 7.87 10.77 27.53
CA ARG A 219 7.99 11.59 28.72
C ARG A 219 8.51 13.00 28.37
N SER A 220 9.55 13.10 27.57
CA SER A 220 10.10 14.37 27.06
C SER A 220 9.09 15.17 26.23
N LEU A 221 8.33 14.52 25.33
CA LEU A 221 7.27 15.17 24.56
C LEU A 221 6.09 15.61 25.45
N ALA A 222 5.73 14.82 26.45
CA ALA A 222 4.67 15.19 27.40
C ALA A 222 5.12 16.33 28.31
N GLU A 223 6.36 16.32 28.79
CA GLU A 223 6.94 17.39 29.58
C GLU A 223 7.08 18.68 28.79
N ALA A 224 7.50 18.61 27.50
CA ALA A 224 7.55 19.75 26.60
C ALA A 224 6.16 20.35 26.32
N ALA A 225 5.15 19.49 26.12
CA ALA A 225 3.77 19.93 25.91
C ALA A 225 3.17 20.58 27.17
N LEU A 226 3.45 20.04 28.35
CA LEU A 226 3.02 20.61 29.63
C LEU A 226 3.71 21.95 29.91
N SER A 227 5.00 22.08 29.62
CA SER A 227 5.76 23.33 29.73
C SER A 227 5.20 24.42 28.79
N ALA A 228 4.97 24.06 27.50
CA ALA A 228 4.40 25.00 26.55
C ALA A 228 2.98 25.47 26.94
N ALA A 229 2.16 24.58 27.49
CA ALA A 229 0.82 24.90 27.98
C ALA A 229 0.89 25.81 29.24
N ALA A 230 1.86 25.60 30.13
CA ALA A 230 2.07 26.43 31.30
C ALA A 230 2.53 27.84 30.91
N ASP A 231 3.43 27.96 29.93
CA ASP A 231 3.90 29.23 29.40
C ASP A 231 2.80 30.01 28.66
N ALA A 232 1.95 29.32 27.91
CA ALA A 232 0.78 29.93 27.28
C ALA A 232 -0.20 30.49 28.30
N ARG A 233 -0.47 29.78 29.41
CA ARG A 233 -1.32 30.27 30.53
C ARG A 233 -0.71 31.48 31.23
N ARG A 234 0.58 31.48 31.47
CA ARG A 234 1.29 32.66 32.07
C ARG A 234 1.20 33.91 31.20
N ARG A 235 1.36 33.75 29.88
CA ARG A 235 1.23 34.87 28.92
C ARG A 235 -0.20 35.41 28.88
N ALA A 236 -1.20 34.54 28.91
CA ALA A 236 -2.61 34.94 28.96
C ALA A 236 -2.94 35.72 30.24
N ALA A 237 -2.51 35.22 31.42
CA ALA A 237 -2.70 35.90 32.68
C ALA A 237 -1.99 37.25 32.76
N SER A 238 -0.79 37.37 32.18
CA SER A 238 -0.08 38.64 32.11
C SER A 238 -0.75 39.67 31.19
N HIS A 239 -1.44 39.17 30.15
CA HIS A 239 -2.15 40.04 29.21
C HIS A 239 -3.46 40.59 29.81
N GLU A 240 -4.17 39.74 30.58
CA GLU A 240 -5.36 40.16 31.33
C GLU A 240 -5.04 41.15 32.44
N ALA A 241 -3.93 40.98 33.16
CA ALA A 241 -3.48 41.92 34.20
C ALA A 241 -3.09 43.28 33.64
N HIS A 242 -2.61 43.36 32.40
CA HIS A 242 -2.23 44.60 31.74
C HIS A 242 -3.41 45.40 31.14
N GLN A 243 -4.55 44.73 30.92
CA GLN A 243 -5.78 45.36 30.43
C GLN A 243 -6.73 45.83 31.54
N ALA A 244 -6.46 45.44 32.79
CA ALA A 244 -7.27 45.78 33.96
C ALA A 244 -6.71 46.91 34.83
N GLY A 245 -5.58 47.49 34.48
CA GLY A 245 -4.92 48.64 35.11
C GLY A 245 -4.87 49.87 34.20
#